data_c630935e0aae533ffd9824dd98ff4c58
#
_entry.id   c630935e0aae533ffd9824dd98ff4c58
#
_cell.length_a   1.000
_cell.length_b   1.000
_cell.length_c   1.000
_cell.angle_alpha   90.00
_cell.angle_beta   90.00
_cell.angle_gamma   90.00
#
_symmetry.space_group_name_H-M   'P 1'
#
loop_
_entity.id
_entity.type
_entity.pdbx_description
1 polymer ?
#
loop_
_entity_poly.entity_id
_entity_poly.type
_entity_poly.pdbx_seq_one_letter_code
_entity_poly.pdbx_strand_id
1 'polypeptide(L)'
;MKAVLLVLISFLALSLPVFAGEIKLPVHYSTLKNGLRIIVVPDTNVAVVSCRLYYFVGSMCESTGHTGLSHMYEHMMFKGTKKLGTSNYAAEVPLMASIDSLDRLLFLHEQSADSAGGSIAGKYRKQIAAVLDKQRKYIKKDEIWELYQNSGATNLNAWTADDMTAYIVTLPKNKVELFYWIESDRMRNPVLREFTSERDVIMEERRMRYDNRPLGRYWERLNSLFYIADSYRNPTIGWESDIRAFTRTKLEQHINRYYTPDNALIVLVGAIDSCQAEKDINRYFGAIPRSPVPPEEIVTREPAPAGETRFTMYDDAAPRIDMMFHAPGYPDDVLYKLDIVEGVFSGRSGRLYRRLVDKERLCTNIGASNNPRLRDSYFHIWAELKDDADPAKVERIIREEIAQAAAAPPTAAEMRRITNGIRMAFVSGLKSLEGLSDQLAWFERLRSWRDMLTYPDHIAAVKPGEVPAAVKQFLDPGRMTIGFLLQQKKQGKRLSPDTQ
;
A
#
# COMPACT_ATOMS: atom_id res chain seq x y z
N MET A 1 62.50 -49.68 -14.18
CA MET A 1 61.55 -49.67 -13.11
C MET A 1 61.26 -48.17 -12.74
N LYS A 2 60.19 -47.62 -13.26
CA LYS A 2 59.78 -46.26 -12.97
C LYS A 2 58.59 -46.35 -11.99
N ALA A 3 58.74 -45.80 -10.77
CA ALA A 3 57.67 -45.70 -9.78
C ALA A 3 56.81 -44.52 -10.13
N VAL A 4 55.48 -44.74 -10.34
CA VAL A 4 54.49 -43.71 -10.54
C VAL A 4 53.92 -43.38 -9.14
N LEU A 5 54.16 -42.14 -8.70
CA LEU A 5 53.62 -41.59 -7.47
C LEU A 5 52.23 -41.03 -7.75
N LEU A 6 51.17 -41.69 -7.26
CA LEU A 6 49.79 -41.22 -7.29
C LEU A 6 49.59 -40.24 -6.14
N VAL A 7 49.44 -38.96 -6.45
CA VAL A 7 49.02 -37.93 -5.51
C VAL A 7 47.49 -37.90 -5.47
N LEU A 8 46.91 -38.45 -4.40
CA LEU A 8 45.49 -38.26 -4.09
C LEU A 8 45.28 -36.84 -3.53
N ILE A 9 44.70 -35.96 -4.35
CA ILE A 9 44.21 -34.66 -3.89
C ILE A 9 42.83 -34.89 -3.28
N SER A 10 42.78 -34.97 -1.93
CA SER A 10 41.55 -34.92 -1.18
C SER A 10 41.00 -33.50 -1.25
N PHE A 11 39.95 -33.27 -2.06
CA PHE A 11 39.13 -32.06 -1.95
C PHE A 11 38.36 -32.07 -0.63
N LEU A 12 38.97 -31.48 0.39
CA LEU A 12 38.25 -31.10 1.61
C LEU A 12 37.33 -29.94 1.21
N ALA A 13 36.04 -30.23 1.00
CA ALA A 13 35.03 -29.19 0.86
C ALA A 13 34.94 -28.48 2.21
N LEU A 14 35.73 -27.42 2.38
CA LEU A 14 35.49 -26.43 3.42
C LEU A 14 34.12 -25.82 3.13
N SER A 15 33.07 -26.30 3.79
CA SER A 15 31.86 -25.57 4.02
C SER A 15 32.22 -24.41 4.93
N LEU A 16 32.63 -23.28 4.32
CA LEU A 16 32.71 -22.02 5.05
C LEU A 16 31.32 -21.77 5.66
N PRO A 17 31.21 -21.62 6.98
CA PRO A 17 29.94 -21.14 7.56
C PRO A 17 29.69 -19.79 6.92
N VAL A 18 28.61 -19.67 6.13
CA VAL A 18 28.11 -18.38 5.69
C VAL A 18 27.76 -17.67 6.99
N PHE A 19 28.61 -16.74 7.40
CA PHE A 19 28.37 -15.90 8.56
C PHE A 19 26.99 -15.27 8.39
N ALA A 20 26.03 -15.73 9.16
CA ALA A 20 24.81 -15.03 9.47
C ALA A 20 25.23 -13.84 10.35
N GLY A 21 25.73 -12.77 9.74
CA GLY A 21 26.03 -11.55 10.45
C GLY A 21 24.71 -11.01 10.98
N GLU A 22 24.57 -10.98 12.30
CA GLU A 22 23.47 -10.29 12.98
C GLU A 22 23.35 -8.86 12.39
N ILE A 23 22.15 -8.51 11.92
CA ILE A 23 21.90 -7.15 11.38
C ILE A 23 21.87 -6.22 12.59
N LYS A 24 22.97 -5.50 12.80
CA LYS A 24 23.10 -4.51 13.87
C LYS A 24 22.80 -3.13 13.30
N LEU A 25 21.62 -2.61 13.61
CA LEU A 25 21.25 -1.23 13.31
C LEU A 25 21.26 -0.42 14.63
N PRO A 26 21.82 0.78 14.63
CA PRO A 26 21.82 1.67 15.81
C PRO A 26 20.44 2.33 15.96
N VAL A 27 19.40 1.52 16.18
CA VAL A 27 18.03 2.01 16.29
C VAL A 27 17.78 2.58 17.67
N HIS A 28 17.45 3.87 17.72
CA HIS A 28 16.89 4.52 18.89
C HIS A 28 15.35 4.51 18.76
N TYR A 29 14.68 3.87 19.72
CA TYR A 29 13.21 3.78 19.77
C TYR A 29 12.71 4.41 21.06
N SER A 30 11.77 5.33 20.96
CA SER A 30 11.12 5.94 22.12
C SER A 30 9.65 6.24 21.85
N THR A 31 8.90 6.54 22.91
CA THR A 31 7.49 6.92 22.84
C THR A 31 7.27 8.15 23.73
N LEU A 32 6.74 9.21 23.17
CA LEU A 32 6.40 10.42 23.92
C LEU A 32 5.20 10.17 24.85
N LYS A 33 5.00 11.06 25.84
CA LYS A 33 3.87 10.96 26.80
C LYS A 33 2.50 10.96 26.12
N ASN A 34 2.37 11.60 24.97
CA ASN A 34 1.14 11.60 24.16
C ASN A 34 0.99 10.37 23.26
N GLY A 35 1.89 9.40 23.31
CA GLY A 35 1.82 8.15 22.58
C GLY A 35 2.52 8.15 21.22
N LEU A 36 3.06 9.27 20.76
CA LEU A 36 3.82 9.33 19.50
C LEU A 36 5.06 8.45 19.58
N ARG A 37 5.16 7.48 18.67
CA ARG A 37 6.31 6.58 18.54
C ARG A 37 7.38 7.22 17.66
N ILE A 38 8.63 6.99 18.01
CA ILE A 38 9.79 7.56 17.33
C ILE A 38 10.81 6.44 17.08
N ILE A 39 11.25 6.34 15.84
CA ILE A 39 12.39 5.52 15.44
C ILE A 39 13.43 6.45 14.81
N VAL A 40 14.66 6.42 15.32
CA VAL A 40 15.79 7.15 14.75
C VAL A 40 16.94 6.19 14.48
N VAL A 41 17.45 6.20 13.24
CA VAL A 41 18.63 5.44 12.84
C VAL A 41 19.69 6.41 12.33
N PRO A 42 20.70 6.75 13.15
CA PRO A 42 21.78 7.65 12.73
C PRO A 42 22.68 6.97 11.68
N ASP A 43 22.98 7.69 10.61
CA ASP A 43 24.00 7.35 9.63
C ASP A 43 24.87 8.57 9.34
N THR A 44 26.11 8.54 9.80
CA THR A 44 27.08 9.64 9.66
C THR A 44 27.73 9.71 8.28
N ASN A 45 27.51 8.71 7.41
CA ASN A 45 28.12 8.66 6.08
C ASN A 45 27.35 9.47 5.03
N VAL A 46 26.18 9.99 5.39
CA VAL A 46 25.32 10.77 4.50
C VAL A 46 25.16 12.21 5.02
N ALA A 47 24.69 13.13 4.16
CA ALA A 47 24.45 14.52 4.54
C ALA A 47 22.95 14.88 4.64
N VAL A 48 22.09 13.90 4.43
CA VAL A 48 20.63 14.06 4.37
C VAL A 48 19.95 13.15 5.39
N VAL A 49 18.70 13.43 5.67
CA VAL A 49 17.84 12.63 6.55
C VAL A 49 16.54 12.30 5.82
N SER A 50 16.20 11.03 5.73
CA SER A 50 14.87 10.57 5.37
C SER A 50 13.94 10.82 6.56
N CYS A 51 12.97 11.70 6.39
CA CYS A 51 11.99 12.08 7.40
C CYS A 51 10.63 11.52 6.98
N ARG A 52 10.02 10.71 7.85
CA ARG A 52 8.77 10.01 7.58
C ARG A 52 7.81 10.19 8.75
N LEU A 53 6.57 10.52 8.45
CA LEU A 53 5.46 10.49 9.40
C LEU A 53 4.42 9.50 8.89
N TYR A 54 4.20 8.43 9.64
CA TYR A 54 3.18 7.42 9.37
C TYR A 54 2.04 7.56 10.36
N TYR A 55 0.82 7.46 9.84
CA TYR A 55 -0.37 7.24 10.65
C TYR A 55 -0.87 5.83 10.40
N PHE A 56 -1.20 5.10 11.46
CA PHE A 56 -1.65 3.70 11.36
C PHE A 56 -3.16 3.63 11.06
N VAL A 57 -3.51 4.25 9.96
CA VAL A 57 -4.85 4.35 9.39
C VAL A 57 -4.77 4.33 7.87
N GLY A 58 -5.67 3.59 7.25
CA GLY A 58 -5.84 3.48 5.81
C GLY A 58 -7.25 2.96 5.50
N SER A 59 -7.47 2.45 4.29
CA SER A 59 -8.80 1.99 3.85
C SER A 59 -9.37 0.86 4.71
N MET A 60 -8.54 0.06 5.39
CA MET A 60 -8.98 -0.96 6.33
C MET A 60 -9.77 -0.37 7.51
N CYS A 61 -9.46 0.85 7.93
CA CYS A 61 -10.13 1.53 9.05
C CYS A 61 -11.47 2.19 8.67
N GLU A 62 -11.90 2.04 7.43
CA GLU A 62 -13.07 2.71 6.87
C GLU A 62 -14.26 1.76 6.76
N SER A 63 -15.44 2.27 7.08
CA SER A 63 -16.70 1.53 6.98
C SER A 63 -17.45 1.87 5.69
N THR A 64 -18.39 1.04 5.30
CA THR A 64 -19.31 1.30 4.19
C THR A 64 -20.02 2.66 4.37
N GLY A 65 -20.05 3.45 3.30
CA GLY A 65 -20.54 4.85 3.31
C GLY A 65 -19.49 5.88 3.70
N HIS A 66 -18.25 5.43 4.01
CA HIS A 66 -17.13 6.28 4.44
C HIS A 66 -15.79 5.86 3.81
N THR A 67 -15.81 5.06 2.73
CA THR A 67 -14.60 4.57 2.06
C THR A 67 -13.91 5.69 1.29
N GLY A 68 -12.57 5.77 1.39
CA GLY A 68 -11.73 6.79 0.75
C GLY A 68 -11.44 8.02 1.61
N LEU A 69 -11.89 8.08 2.89
CA LEU A 69 -11.62 9.22 3.76
C LEU A 69 -10.12 9.40 4.07
N SER A 70 -9.39 8.30 4.24
CA SER A 70 -7.93 8.35 4.49
C SER A 70 -7.19 8.92 3.27
N HIS A 71 -7.55 8.51 2.08
CA HIS A 71 -7.01 9.04 0.83
C HIS A 71 -7.41 10.51 0.61
N MET A 72 -8.67 10.87 0.90
CA MET A 72 -9.10 12.27 0.88
C MET A 72 -8.26 13.12 1.84
N TYR A 73 -7.95 12.62 3.03
CA TYR A 73 -7.14 13.38 3.99
C TYR A 73 -5.68 13.48 3.56
N GLU A 74 -5.13 12.47 2.89
CA GLU A 74 -3.80 12.55 2.29
C GLU A 74 -3.69 13.79 1.39
N HIS A 75 -4.64 14.00 0.47
CA HIS A 75 -4.71 15.18 -0.39
C HIS A 75 -4.90 16.48 0.40
N MET A 76 -5.79 16.45 1.39
CA MET A 76 -6.11 17.65 2.18
C MET A 76 -4.93 18.12 3.04
N MET A 77 -4.02 17.24 3.42
CA MET A 77 -2.84 17.60 4.21
C MET A 77 -1.90 18.57 3.48
N PHE A 78 -1.92 18.64 2.16
CA PHE A 78 -1.17 19.61 1.38
C PHE A 78 -1.85 20.98 1.26
N LYS A 79 -3.11 21.09 1.66
CA LYS A 79 -3.86 22.36 1.64
C LYS A 79 -3.50 23.31 2.78
N GLY A 80 -2.68 22.85 3.72
CA GLY A 80 -2.11 23.65 4.78
C GLY A 80 -2.86 23.63 6.11
N THR A 81 -2.57 24.61 6.93
CA THR A 81 -3.01 24.73 8.33
C THR A 81 -3.66 26.08 8.58
N LYS A 82 -3.92 26.40 9.85
CA LYS A 82 -4.36 27.75 10.23
C LYS A 82 -3.28 28.81 9.98
N LYS A 83 -2.02 28.42 9.77
CA LYS A 83 -0.87 29.31 9.54
C LYS A 83 -0.29 29.21 8.14
N LEU A 84 -0.25 28.00 7.59
CA LEU A 84 0.28 27.69 6.25
C LEU A 84 -0.85 27.57 5.22
N GLY A 85 -0.58 27.96 3.99
CA GLY A 85 -1.56 27.89 2.90
C GLY A 85 -2.59 29.01 2.94
N THR A 86 -2.38 30.04 3.77
CA THR A 86 -3.32 31.19 3.90
C THR A 86 -2.62 32.49 4.23
N SER A 87 -3.21 33.59 3.78
CA SER A 87 -2.87 34.95 4.23
C SER A 87 -3.78 35.44 5.37
N ASN A 88 -4.98 34.88 5.50
CA ASN A 88 -5.95 35.25 6.55
C ASN A 88 -6.96 34.12 6.79
N TYR A 89 -6.65 33.22 7.70
CA TYR A 89 -7.50 32.09 8.08
C TYR A 89 -8.87 32.56 8.64
N ALA A 90 -8.90 33.62 9.45
CA ALA A 90 -10.15 34.10 10.03
C ALA A 90 -11.16 34.56 8.98
N ALA A 91 -10.69 35.12 7.86
CA ALA A 91 -11.55 35.50 6.74
C ALA A 91 -12.01 34.29 5.92
N GLU A 92 -11.27 33.19 5.92
CA GLU A 92 -11.65 31.96 5.21
C GLU A 92 -12.78 31.18 5.93
N VAL A 93 -12.83 31.17 7.27
CA VAL A 93 -13.77 30.35 8.05
C VAL A 93 -15.22 30.54 7.61
N PRO A 94 -15.78 31.77 7.52
CA PRO A 94 -17.18 31.95 7.08
C PRO A 94 -17.42 31.56 5.62
N LEU A 95 -16.40 31.67 4.77
CA LEU A 95 -16.50 31.25 3.36
C LEU A 95 -16.57 29.72 3.26
N MET A 96 -15.74 29.00 4.01
CA MET A 96 -15.78 27.53 4.08
C MET A 96 -17.15 27.04 4.58
N ALA A 97 -17.69 27.64 5.65
CA ALA A 97 -19.01 27.28 6.17
C ALA A 97 -20.13 27.53 5.14
N SER A 98 -20.02 28.61 4.35
CA SER A 98 -20.97 28.91 3.26
C SER A 98 -20.88 27.86 2.14
N ILE A 99 -19.67 27.44 1.76
CA ILE A 99 -19.44 26.36 0.77
C ILE A 99 -20.06 25.07 1.26
N ASP A 100 -19.82 24.67 2.52
CA ASP A 100 -20.35 23.43 3.08
C ASP A 100 -21.88 23.40 3.08
N SER A 101 -22.50 24.54 3.41
CA SER A 101 -23.97 24.67 3.39
C SER A 101 -24.55 24.54 1.97
N LEU A 102 -23.93 25.20 1.00
CA LEU A 102 -24.37 25.15 -0.41
C LEU A 102 -24.12 23.76 -1.02
N ASP A 103 -22.99 23.13 -0.71
CA ASP A 103 -22.65 21.78 -1.16
C ASP A 103 -23.63 20.73 -0.61
N ARG A 104 -24.01 20.88 0.66
CA ARG A 104 -25.05 20.04 1.26
C ARG A 104 -26.40 20.18 0.56
N LEU A 105 -26.81 21.41 0.22
CA LEU A 105 -28.06 21.64 -0.51
C LEU A 105 -28.01 21.08 -1.93
N LEU A 106 -26.85 21.22 -2.60
CA LEU A 106 -26.62 20.62 -3.92
C LEU A 106 -26.76 19.11 -3.86
N PHE A 107 -26.06 18.46 -2.92
CA PHE A 107 -26.09 17.01 -2.74
C PHE A 107 -27.52 16.49 -2.49
N LEU A 108 -28.27 17.13 -1.58
CA LEU A 108 -29.66 16.74 -1.27
C LEU A 108 -30.58 16.91 -2.48
N HIS A 109 -30.39 17.98 -3.26
CA HIS A 109 -31.16 18.18 -4.50
C HIS A 109 -30.85 17.12 -5.55
N GLU A 110 -29.59 16.74 -5.71
CA GLU A 110 -29.16 15.68 -6.67
C GLU A 110 -29.68 14.29 -6.28
N GLN A 111 -29.95 14.06 -5.00
CA GLN A 111 -30.56 12.81 -4.49
C GLN A 111 -32.09 12.80 -4.59
N SER A 112 -32.73 13.93 -4.85
CA SER A 112 -34.18 14.01 -4.92
C SER A 112 -34.73 13.56 -6.29
N ALA A 113 -35.95 13.02 -6.32
CA ALA A 113 -36.63 12.63 -7.54
C ALA A 113 -36.89 13.81 -8.51
N ASP A 114 -36.92 15.04 -7.99
CA ASP A 114 -37.11 16.28 -8.75
C ASP A 114 -35.83 16.83 -9.40
N SER A 115 -34.74 16.07 -9.39
CA SER A 115 -33.44 16.47 -9.94
C SER A 115 -33.42 16.70 -11.46
N ALA A 116 -34.50 16.34 -12.18
CA ALA A 116 -34.65 16.56 -13.62
C ALA A 116 -34.68 18.04 -14.04
N GLY A 117 -34.89 18.98 -13.10
CA GLY A 117 -34.84 20.44 -13.36
C GLY A 117 -33.44 21.01 -13.14
N GLY A 118 -32.54 20.91 -14.11
CA GLY A 118 -31.13 21.36 -14.05
C GLY A 118 -30.86 22.80 -13.60
N SER A 119 -31.89 23.63 -13.40
CA SER A 119 -31.73 25.05 -13.02
C SER A 119 -31.32 25.27 -11.57
N ILE A 120 -31.81 24.44 -10.62
CA ILE A 120 -31.53 24.61 -9.18
C ILE A 120 -30.10 24.13 -8.86
N ALA A 121 -29.71 22.95 -9.35
CA ALA A 121 -28.32 22.44 -9.21
C ALA A 121 -27.32 23.44 -9.82
N GLY A 122 -27.63 23.97 -11.03
CA GLY A 122 -26.82 25.00 -11.68
C GLY A 122 -26.67 26.27 -10.83
N LYS A 123 -27.75 26.69 -10.13
CA LYS A 123 -27.69 27.82 -9.20
C LYS A 123 -26.76 27.57 -8.02
N TYR A 124 -26.84 26.40 -7.37
CA TYR A 124 -25.95 26.07 -6.24
C TYR A 124 -24.50 25.99 -6.69
N ARG A 125 -24.20 25.34 -7.83
CA ARG A 125 -22.84 25.29 -8.38
C ARG A 125 -22.27 26.68 -8.66
N LYS A 126 -23.05 27.61 -9.25
CA LYS A 126 -22.63 28.99 -9.43
C LYS A 126 -22.35 29.72 -8.12
N GLN A 127 -23.18 29.51 -7.10
CA GLN A 127 -22.98 30.13 -5.79
C GLN A 127 -21.70 29.58 -5.12
N ILE A 128 -21.46 28.26 -5.15
CA ILE A 128 -20.24 27.64 -4.65
C ILE A 128 -19.01 28.23 -5.37
N ALA A 129 -19.02 28.30 -6.69
CA ALA A 129 -17.93 28.88 -7.47
C ALA A 129 -17.64 30.33 -7.06
N ALA A 130 -18.67 31.15 -6.88
CA ALA A 130 -18.52 32.56 -6.46
C ALA A 130 -17.93 32.68 -5.03
N VAL A 131 -18.24 31.76 -4.11
CA VAL A 131 -17.65 31.76 -2.76
C VAL A 131 -16.20 31.24 -2.81
N LEU A 132 -15.92 30.23 -3.60
CA LEU A 132 -14.55 29.73 -3.84
C LEU A 132 -13.64 30.83 -4.40
N ASP A 133 -14.13 31.63 -5.37
CA ASP A 133 -13.37 32.76 -5.92
C ASP A 133 -13.03 33.83 -4.86
N LYS A 134 -13.93 34.05 -3.89
CA LYS A 134 -13.64 34.91 -2.74
C LYS A 134 -12.59 34.29 -1.82
N GLN A 135 -12.66 32.98 -1.56
CA GLN A 135 -11.72 32.26 -0.71
C GLN A 135 -10.31 32.23 -1.32
N ARG A 136 -10.19 32.04 -2.63
CA ARG A 136 -8.90 32.02 -3.36
C ARG A 136 -8.03 33.26 -3.12
N LYS A 137 -8.63 34.40 -2.77
CA LYS A 137 -7.87 35.63 -2.44
C LYS A 137 -7.02 35.49 -1.17
N TYR A 138 -7.37 34.56 -0.30
CA TYR A 138 -6.66 34.30 0.95
C TYR A 138 -5.74 33.08 0.86
N ILE A 139 -5.93 32.19 -0.12
CA ILE A 139 -5.16 30.96 -0.28
C ILE A 139 -3.78 31.28 -0.83
N LYS A 140 -2.76 30.77 -0.15
CA LYS A 140 -1.39 30.65 -0.64
C LYS A 140 -1.20 29.24 -1.16
N LYS A 141 -1.32 29.09 -2.46
CA LYS A 141 -1.26 27.80 -3.11
C LYS A 141 0.14 27.18 -2.95
N ASP A 142 0.18 25.87 -2.69
CA ASP A 142 1.38 25.04 -2.66
C ASP A 142 2.48 25.52 -1.66
N GLU A 143 2.16 26.40 -0.68
CA GLU A 143 3.13 27.00 0.25
C GLU A 143 3.96 25.92 1.00
N ILE A 144 3.36 24.79 1.41
CA ILE A 144 4.07 23.70 2.08
C ILE A 144 5.10 23.07 1.13
N TRP A 145 4.69 22.85 -0.12
CA TRP A 145 5.55 22.29 -1.15
C TRP A 145 6.74 23.21 -1.45
N GLU A 146 6.49 24.49 -1.61
CA GLU A 146 7.52 25.51 -1.85
C GLU A 146 8.51 25.61 -0.68
N LEU A 147 8.02 25.56 0.56
CA LEU A 147 8.89 25.59 1.76
C LEU A 147 9.87 24.41 1.78
N TYR A 148 9.38 23.20 1.47
CA TYR A 148 10.23 22.04 1.38
C TYR A 148 11.23 22.13 0.22
N GLN A 149 10.76 22.46 -0.99
CA GLN A 149 11.61 22.56 -2.18
C GLN A 149 12.71 23.61 -2.01
N ASN A 150 12.37 24.80 -1.52
CA ASN A 150 13.33 25.90 -1.27
C ASN A 150 14.36 25.54 -0.17
N SER A 151 14.05 24.51 0.63
CA SER A 151 14.97 23.99 1.65
C SER A 151 15.84 22.83 1.15
N GLY A 152 15.79 22.49 -0.14
CA GLY A 152 16.57 21.42 -0.75
C GLY A 152 15.99 20.03 -0.48
N ALA A 153 14.68 19.95 -0.26
CA ALA A 153 13.97 18.66 -0.10
C ALA A 153 13.97 17.85 -1.38
N THR A 154 14.09 16.54 -1.21
CA THR A 154 13.87 15.53 -2.27
C THR A 154 12.87 14.50 -1.78
N ASN A 155 12.33 13.68 -2.69
CA ASN A 155 11.39 12.59 -2.36
C ASN A 155 10.16 13.07 -1.56
N LEU A 156 9.73 14.34 -1.74
CA LEU A 156 8.53 14.86 -1.11
C LEU A 156 7.30 14.19 -1.75
N ASN A 157 6.56 13.42 -0.97
CA ASN A 157 5.38 12.70 -1.42
C ASN A 157 4.49 12.31 -0.24
N ALA A 158 3.32 11.75 -0.54
CA ALA A 158 2.47 11.04 0.41
C ALA A 158 1.83 9.84 -0.29
N TRP A 159 1.33 8.89 0.49
CA TRP A 159 0.57 7.76 -0.02
C TRP A 159 -0.32 7.17 1.07
N THR A 160 -1.43 6.60 0.64
CA THR A 160 -2.36 5.84 1.48
C THR A 160 -2.43 4.40 1.00
N ALA A 161 -2.31 3.46 1.93
CA ALA A 161 -2.50 2.04 1.72
C ALA A 161 -3.65 1.51 2.59
N ASP A 162 -3.83 0.20 2.62
CA ASP A 162 -4.88 -0.40 3.43
C ASP A 162 -4.67 -0.15 4.93
N ASP A 163 -3.43 -0.26 5.41
CA ASP A 163 -3.09 -0.29 6.84
C ASP A 163 -2.43 0.99 7.35
N MET A 164 -2.00 1.90 6.49
CA MET A 164 -1.30 3.12 6.88
C MET A 164 -1.36 4.23 5.83
N THR A 165 -1.20 5.46 6.30
CA THR A 165 -0.97 6.66 5.49
C THR A 165 0.38 7.25 5.84
N ALA A 166 1.18 7.63 4.84
CA ALA A 166 2.53 8.15 5.02
C ALA A 166 2.72 9.53 4.39
N TYR A 167 3.50 10.37 5.07
CA TYR A 167 4.00 11.65 4.56
C TYR A 167 5.52 11.60 4.62
N ILE A 168 6.16 11.81 3.48
CA ILE A 168 7.57 11.50 3.30
C ILE A 168 8.33 12.67 2.67
N VAL A 169 9.53 12.90 3.16
CA VAL A 169 10.47 13.89 2.61
C VAL A 169 11.89 13.53 3.00
N THR A 170 12.85 13.80 2.12
CA THR A 170 14.28 13.70 2.43
C THR A 170 14.88 15.11 2.44
N LEU A 171 15.50 15.49 3.55
CA LEU A 171 16.00 16.84 3.81
C LEU A 171 17.51 16.86 4.08
N PRO A 172 18.23 17.95 3.71
CA PRO A 172 19.55 18.21 4.26
C PRO A 172 19.52 18.22 5.79
N LYS A 173 20.56 17.70 6.45
CA LYS A 173 20.61 17.56 7.92
C LYS A 173 20.32 18.86 8.69
N ASN A 174 20.72 20.01 8.15
CA ASN A 174 20.49 21.32 8.76
C ASN A 174 19.10 21.91 8.50
N LYS A 175 18.22 21.16 7.84
CA LYS A 175 16.85 21.56 7.51
C LYS A 175 15.77 20.64 8.11
N VAL A 176 16.17 19.63 8.89
CA VAL A 176 15.23 18.65 9.47
C VAL A 176 14.20 19.32 10.41
N GLU A 177 14.55 20.42 11.07
CA GLU A 177 13.63 21.17 11.92
C GLU A 177 12.37 21.66 11.15
N LEU A 178 12.52 21.94 9.84
CA LEU A 178 11.37 22.28 8.98
C LEU A 178 10.31 21.17 8.95
N PHE A 179 10.74 19.90 8.90
CA PHE A 179 9.83 18.76 8.97
C PHE A 179 9.07 18.76 10.31
N TYR A 180 9.74 18.93 11.44
CA TYR A 180 9.08 18.96 12.75
C TYR A 180 8.05 20.09 12.83
N TRP A 181 8.42 21.27 12.34
CA TRP A 181 7.54 22.43 12.37
C TRP A 181 6.29 22.23 11.49
N ILE A 182 6.47 21.83 10.24
CA ILE A 182 5.35 21.64 9.30
C ILE A 182 4.45 20.52 9.77
N GLU A 183 5.02 19.33 10.05
CA GLU A 183 4.20 18.15 10.36
C GLU A 183 3.48 18.25 11.71
N SER A 184 4.09 18.90 12.69
CA SER A 184 3.40 19.14 13.97
C SER A 184 2.25 20.14 13.83
N ASP A 185 2.37 21.17 12.98
CA ASP A 185 1.27 22.11 12.72
C ASP A 185 0.17 21.46 11.88
N ARG A 186 0.52 20.62 10.90
CA ARG A 186 -0.43 19.80 10.12
C ARG A 186 -1.21 18.83 11.01
N MET A 187 -0.55 18.18 11.98
CA MET A 187 -1.20 17.27 12.93
C MET A 187 -2.13 18.03 13.91
N ARG A 188 -1.72 19.23 14.35
CA ARG A 188 -2.46 20.02 15.37
C ARG A 188 -3.58 20.85 14.78
N ASN A 189 -3.37 21.45 13.61
CA ASN A 189 -4.20 22.52 13.06
C ASN A 189 -4.54 22.32 11.57
N PRO A 190 -4.88 21.10 11.11
CA PRO A 190 -5.21 20.91 9.71
C PRO A 190 -6.41 21.79 9.32
N VAL A 191 -6.40 22.31 8.09
CA VAL A 191 -7.52 23.07 7.54
C VAL A 191 -7.91 22.47 6.20
N LEU A 192 -9.15 22.05 6.11
CA LEU A 192 -9.70 21.38 4.93
C LEU A 192 -10.16 22.43 3.88
N ARG A 193 -9.20 23.21 3.36
CA ARG A 193 -9.44 24.21 2.30
C ARG A 193 -9.75 23.52 0.99
N GLU A 194 -10.54 24.19 0.16
CA GLU A 194 -10.87 23.68 -1.17
C GLU A 194 -11.43 22.24 -1.17
N PHE A 195 -12.11 21.85 -0.06
CA PHE A 195 -12.60 20.49 0.13
C PHE A 195 -13.45 19.97 -1.03
N THR A 196 -14.39 20.77 -1.53
CA THR A 196 -15.24 20.37 -2.66
C THR A 196 -14.45 20.21 -3.97
N SER A 197 -13.50 21.11 -4.22
CA SER A 197 -12.63 21.02 -5.39
C SER A 197 -11.72 19.79 -5.32
N GLU A 198 -11.20 19.46 -4.12
CA GLU A 198 -10.34 18.29 -3.95
C GLU A 198 -11.11 16.99 -4.08
N ARG A 199 -12.35 16.96 -3.61
CA ARG A 199 -13.27 15.83 -3.86
C ARG A 199 -13.45 15.58 -5.37
N ASP A 200 -13.59 16.64 -6.17
CA ASP A 200 -13.68 16.50 -7.62
C ASP A 200 -12.37 16.00 -8.25
N VAL A 201 -11.21 16.39 -7.71
CA VAL A 201 -9.89 15.86 -8.12
C VAL A 201 -9.81 14.37 -7.85
N ILE A 202 -10.20 13.89 -6.67
CA ILE A 202 -10.23 12.47 -6.33
C ILE A 202 -11.22 11.69 -7.21
N MET A 203 -12.37 12.27 -7.51
CA MET A 203 -13.31 11.67 -8.47
C MET A 203 -12.69 11.49 -9.86
N GLU A 204 -11.91 12.47 -10.33
CA GLU A 204 -11.22 12.35 -11.60
C GLU A 204 -10.07 11.34 -11.55
N GLU A 205 -9.32 11.30 -10.44
CA GLU A 205 -8.30 10.29 -10.20
C GLU A 205 -8.89 8.88 -10.22
N ARG A 206 -10.06 8.68 -9.56
CA ARG A 206 -10.76 7.41 -9.60
C ARG A 206 -11.12 7.01 -11.02
N ARG A 207 -11.65 7.96 -11.83
CA ARG A 207 -11.93 7.70 -13.25
C ARG A 207 -10.68 7.26 -14.00
N MET A 208 -9.56 7.97 -13.80
CA MET A 208 -8.31 7.66 -14.48
C MET A 208 -7.69 6.33 -14.03
N ARG A 209 -7.79 5.96 -12.76
CA ARG A 209 -7.12 4.77 -12.21
C ARG A 209 -7.99 3.52 -12.27
N TYR A 210 -9.30 3.67 -12.09
CA TYR A 210 -10.25 2.55 -11.98
C TYR A 210 -11.24 2.52 -13.15
N ASP A 211 -12.09 3.54 -13.29
CA ASP A 211 -13.27 3.45 -14.13
C ASP A 211 -12.91 3.37 -15.64
N ASN A 212 -11.88 4.12 -16.08
CA ASN A 212 -11.38 4.14 -17.46
C ASN A 212 -10.27 3.13 -17.75
N ARG A 213 -9.83 2.35 -16.75
CA ARG A 213 -8.79 1.34 -16.94
C ARG A 213 -9.34 -0.08 -16.76
N PRO A 214 -9.22 -0.94 -17.78
CA PRO A 214 -9.64 -2.33 -17.69
C PRO A 214 -9.09 -3.03 -16.45
N LEU A 215 -7.79 -2.88 -16.20
CA LEU A 215 -7.12 -3.49 -15.07
C LEU A 215 -7.59 -2.92 -13.72
N GLY A 216 -7.94 -1.62 -13.65
CA GLY A 216 -8.49 -1.01 -12.44
C GLY A 216 -9.84 -1.60 -12.05
N ARG A 217 -10.78 -1.67 -13.02
CA ARG A 217 -12.09 -2.33 -12.84
C ARG A 217 -11.96 -3.80 -12.47
N TYR A 218 -11.02 -4.48 -13.10
CA TYR A 218 -10.75 -5.89 -12.84
C TYR A 218 -10.26 -6.13 -11.39
N TRP A 219 -9.28 -5.35 -10.93
CA TRP A 219 -8.76 -5.45 -9.56
C TRP A 219 -9.79 -5.09 -8.50
N GLU A 220 -10.60 -4.06 -8.72
CA GLU A 220 -11.70 -3.70 -7.84
C GLU A 220 -12.69 -4.87 -7.72
N ARG A 221 -13.02 -5.51 -8.84
CA ARG A 221 -13.90 -6.67 -8.85
C ARG A 221 -13.28 -7.88 -8.16
N LEU A 222 -12.01 -8.16 -8.42
CA LEU A 222 -11.30 -9.29 -7.83
C LEU A 222 -11.23 -9.15 -6.30
N ASN A 223 -10.84 -8.00 -5.78
CA ASN A 223 -10.81 -7.73 -4.35
C ASN A 223 -12.19 -7.84 -3.68
N SER A 224 -13.24 -7.32 -4.33
CA SER A 224 -14.60 -7.39 -3.82
C SER A 224 -15.16 -8.80 -3.74
N LEU A 225 -14.66 -9.72 -4.57
CA LEU A 225 -15.04 -11.14 -4.55
C LEU A 225 -14.16 -11.96 -3.62
N PHE A 226 -12.91 -11.55 -3.43
CA PHE A 226 -11.97 -12.20 -2.56
C PHE A 226 -12.30 -11.95 -1.09
N TYR A 227 -12.51 -10.68 -0.70
CA TYR A 227 -12.94 -10.31 0.64
C TYR A 227 -14.45 -10.05 0.65
N ILE A 228 -15.23 -10.86 1.38
CA ILE A 228 -16.68 -10.68 1.48
C ILE A 228 -17.11 -9.90 2.73
N ALA A 229 -16.32 -9.92 3.78
CA ALA A 229 -16.63 -9.28 5.06
C ALA A 229 -15.56 -8.28 5.50
N ASP A 230 -14.28 -8.58 5.31
CA ASP A 230 -13.18 -7.70 5.75
C ASP A 230 -13.13 -6.40 4.95
N SER A 231 -12.75 -5.30 5.63
CA SER A 231 -12.64 -3.98 5.01
C SER A 231 -11.57 -3.90 3.90
N TYR A 232 -10.65 -4.85 3.83
CA TYR A 232 -9.70 -4.97 2.71
C TYR A 232 -10.36 -5.12 1.33
N ARG A 233 -11.66 -5.41 1.28
CA ARG A 233 -12.45 -5.39 0.04
C ARG A 233 -12.60 -4.00 -0.59
N ASN A 234 -12.47 -2.94 0.20
CA ASN A 234 -12.72 -1.59 -0.23
C ASN A 234 -11.51 -1.02 -0.99
N PRO A 235 -11.71 -0.34 -2.13
CA PRO A 235 -10.61 0.34 -2.79
C PRO A 235 -10.09 1.47 -1.92
N THR A 236 -8.78 1.65 -1.85
CA THR A 236 -8.13 2.72 -1.06
C THR A 236 -8.62 4.12 -1.44
N ILE A 237 -8.91 4.33 -2.72
CA ILE A 237 -9.48 5.60 -3.21
C ILE A 237 -10.94 5.83 -2.76
N GLY A 238 -11.63 4.76 -2.35
CA GLY A 238 -13.04 4.77 -1.98
C GLY A 238 -13.99 4.47 -3.15
N TRP A 239 -15.23 4.10 -2.81
CA TRP A 239 -16.32 3.94 -3.77
C TRP A 239 -16.82 5.29 -4.26
N GLU A 240 -17.19 5.40 -5.52
CA GLU A 240 -17.68 6.66 -6.12
C GLU A 240 -18.82 7.29 -5.33
N SER A 241 -19.81 6.49 -4.90
CA SER A 241 -20.95 6.95 -4.10
C SER A 241 -20.53 7.56 -2.77
N ASP A 242 -19.52 6.98 -2.12
CA ASP A 242 -19.02 7.42 -0.83
C ASP A 242 -18.26 8.75 -0.99
N ILE A 243 -17.39 8.83 -2.01
CA ILE A 243 -16.63 10.06 -2.32
C ILE A 243 -17.60 11.21 -2.61
N ARG A 244 -18.65 10.99 -3.39
CA ARG A 244 -19.70 12.00 -3.66
C ARG A 244 -20.39 12.49 -2.39
N ALA A 245 -20.57 11.60 -1.40
CA ALA A 245 -21.24 11.87 -0.14
C ALA A 245 -20.32 12.42 0.97
N PHE A 246 -19.03 12.65 0.67
CA PHE A 246 -18.10 13.23 1.65
C PHE A 246 -18.55 14.60 2.12
N THR A 247 -18.45 14.82 3.41
CA THR A 247 -18.62 16.13 4.05
C THR A 247 -17.38 16.45 4.88
N ARG A 248 -17.10 17.74 5.03
CA ARG A 248 -16.01 18.22 5.90
C ARG A 248 -16.11 17.63 7.31
N THR A 249 -17.33 17.63 7.89
CA THR A 249 -17.57 17.08 9.23
C THR A 249 -17.21 15.60 9.37
N LYS A 250 -17.54 14.77 8.35
CA LYS A 250 -17.16 13.35 8.36
C LYS A 250 -15.63 13.19 8.33
N LEU A 251 -14.96 13.97 7.49
CA LEU A 251 -13.51 13.94 7.40
C LEU A 251 -12.86 14.43 8.70
N GLU A 252 -13.37 15.51 9.32
CA GLU A 252 -12.90 16.00 10.64
C GLU A 252 -13.05 14.94 11.73
N GLN A 253 -14.16 14.19 11.74
CA GLN A 253 -14.35 13.07 12.68
C GLN A 253 -13.31 11.97 12.46
N HIS A 254 -13.03 11.63 11.21
CA HIS A 254 -12.00 10.65 10.85
C HIS A 254 -10.59 11.12 11.27
N ILE A 255 -10.25 12.39 11.02
CA ILE A 255 -8.98 13.01 11.42
C ILE A 255 -8.82 12.96 12.94
N ASN A 256 -9.80 13.43 13.69
CA ASN A 256 -9.75 13.50 15.14
C ASN A 256 -9.62 12.12 15.81
N ARG A 257 -10.06 11.07 15.15
CA ARG A 257 -9.94 9.70 15.65
C ARG A 257 -8.59 9.06 15.32
N TYR A 258 -8.09 9.25 14.12
CA TYR A 258 -7.00 8.44 13.58
C TYR A 258 -5.68 9.19 13.34
N TYR A 259 -5.72 10.49 13.06
CA TYR A 259 -4.52 11.27 12.71
C TYR A 259 -3.98 12.04 13.92
N THR A 260 -3.65 11.27 14.95
CA THR A 260 -3.27 11.75 16.29
C THR A 260 -1.94 11.14 16.72
N PRO A 261 -1.23 11.75 17.68
CA PRO A 261 0.09 11.28 18.11
C PRO A 261 0.13 9.80 18.52
N ASP A 262 -0.86 9.34 19.24
CA ASP A 262 -0.94 7.96 19.77
C ASP A 262 -1.20 6.90 18.68
N ASN A 263 -1.59 7.32 17.49
CA ASN A 263 -1.72 6.48 16.30
C ASN A 263 -0.66 6.77 15.23
N ALA A 264 0.43 7.45 15.60
CA ALA A 264 1.46 7.89 14.66
C ALA A 264 2.86 7.35 15.01
N LEU A 265 3.70 7.31 13.98
CA LEU A 265 5.11 6.94 14.06
C LEU A 265 5.95 7.94 13.24
N ILE A 266 6.97 8.53 13.85
CA ILE A 266 8.02 9.25 13.13
C ILE A 266 9.21 8.32 12.94
N VAL A 267 9.71 8.21 11.72
CA VAL A 267 10.95 7.49 11.39
C VAL A 267 11.93 8.47 10.76
N LEU A 268 13.12 8.56 11.34
CA LEU A 268 14.21 9.38 10.85
C LEU A 268 15.43 8.50 10.60
N VAL A 269 15.95 8.51 9.39
CA VAL A 269 17.13 7.71 9.01
C VAL A 269 18.14 8.63 8.30
N GLY A 270 19.37 8.71 8.77
CA GLY A 270 20.42 9.50 8.12
C GLY A 270 21.29 10.33 9.07
N ALA A 271 21.76 11.47 8.59
CA ALA A 271 22.70 12.36 9.30
C ALA A 271 22.03 13.10 10.47
N ILE A 272 21.69 12.39 11.53
CA ILE A 272 20.94 12.91 12.67
C ILE A 272 21.45 12.37 14.00
N ASP A 273 21.44 13.20 15.05
CA ASP A 273 21.67 12.75 16.42
C ASP A 273 20.34 12.31 17.05
N SER A 274 20.30 11.10 17.58
CA SER A 274 19.07 10.51 18.12
C SER A 274 18.55 11.23 19.35
N CYS A 275 19.43 11.66 20.26
CA CYS A 275 19.02 12.34 21.48
C CYS A 275 18.50 13.74 21.19
N GLN A 276 19.13 14.46 20.26
CA GLN A 276 18.67 15.78 19.84
C GLN A 276 17.35 15.67 19.07
N ALA A 277 17.21 14.70 18.17
CA ALA A 277 15.98 14.46 17.43
C ALA A 277 14.79 14.22 18.36
N GLU A 278 14.94 13.38 19.39
CA GLU A 278 13.88 13.11 20.36
C GLU A 278 13.47 14.38 21.12
N LYS A 279 14.44 15.22 21.56
CA LYS A 279 14.15 16.50 22.21
C LYS A 279 13.38 17.44 21.29
N ASP A 280 13.80 17.54 20.04
CA ASP A 280 13.16 18.41 19.06
C ASP A 280 11.76 17.91 18.73
N ILE A 281 11.57 16.61 18.48
CA ILE A 281 10.25 16.03 18.28
C ILE A 281 9.35 16.28 19.49
N ASN A 282 9.84 16.09 20.70
CA ASN A 282 9.08 16.40 21.92
C ASN A 282 8.70 17.88 22.02
N ARG A 283 9.59 18.81 21.62
CA ARG A 283 9.30 20.25 21.60
C ARG A 283 8.16 20.60 20.65
N TYR A 284 8.10 19.98 19.47
CA TYR A 284 7.10 20.27 18.45
C TYR A 284 5.79 19.48 18.65
N PHE A 285 5.89 18.20 18.94
CA PHE A 285 4.74 17.29 18.99
C PHE A 285 4.25 17.00 20.41
N GLY A 286 5.08 17.13 21.44
CA GLY A 286 4.78 16.66 22.80
C GLY A 286 3.52 17.28 23.44
N ALA A 287 3.16 18.51 23.05
CA ALA A 287 1.96 19.20 23.53
C ALA A 287 0.70 18.92 22.68
N ILE A 288 0.77 18.11 21.63
CA ILE A 288 -0.40 17.70 20.84
C ILE A 288 -1.13 16.62 21.64
N PRO A 289 -2.46 16.78 21.90
CA PRO A 289 -3.19 15.79 22.68
C PRO A 289 -3.35 14.47 21.92
N ARG A 290 -3.57 13.40 22.67
CA ARG A 290 -4.05 12.13 22.13
C ARG A 290 -5.43 12.27 21.55
N SER A 291 -5.85 11.29 20.76
CA SER A 291 -7.25 11.20 20.32
C SER A 291 -8.19 11.19 21.54
N PRO A 292 -9.26 12.01 21.54
CA PRO A 292 -10.29 11.91 22.55
C PRO A 292 -11.15 10.64 22.42
N VAL A 293 -11.12 10.01 21.22
CA VAL A 293 -11.83 8.77 20.88
C VAL A 293 -10.82 7.79 20.30
N PRO A 294 -10.59 6.64 20.94
CA PRO A 294 -9.62 5.68 20.42
C PRO A 294 -10.01 5.20 19.02
N PRO A 295 -9.03 4.70 18.22
CA PRO A 295 -9.33 4.01 16.98
C PRO A 295 -10.40 2.93 17.19
N GLU A 296 -11.31 2.81 16.23
CA GLU A 296 -12.37 1.81 16.30
C GLU A 296 -11.78 0.40 16.17
N GLU A 297 -12.20 -0.49 17.08
CA GLU A 297 -11.80 -1.89 16.99
C GLU A 297 -12.58 -2.56 15.84
N ILE A 298 -11.85 -3.07 14.86
CA ILE A 298 -12.42 -3.80 13.73
C ILE A 298 -12.62 -5.26 14.14
N VAL A 299 -13.82 -5.60 14.57
CA VAL A 299 -14.16 -6.96 15.05
C VAL A 299 -14.51 -7.93 13.93
N THR A 300 -14.95 -7.42 12.79
CA THR A 300 -15.30 -8.24 11.61
C THR A 300 -14.08 -9.03 11.13
N ARG A 301 -14.26 -10.31 10.88
CA ARG A 301 -13.23 -11.21 10.33
C ARG A 301 -13.69 -11.76 9.00
N GLU A 302 -12.75 -11.97 8.09
CA GLU A 302 -13.03 -12.67 6.86
C GLU A 302 -13.39 -14.13 7.15
N PRO A 303 -14.54 -14.63 6.70
CA PRO A 303 -14.88 -16.04 6.89
C PRO A 303 -14.02 -16.93 5.98
N ALA A 304 -13.77 -18.14 6.44
CA ALA A 304 -13.08 -19.12 5.59
C ALA A 304 -13.86 -19.36 4.27
N PRO A 305 -13.19 -19.40 3.10
CA PRO A 305 -13.85 -19.64 1.84
C PRO A 305 -14.65 -20.97 1.85
N ALA A 306 -15.91 -20.91 1.44
CA ALA A 306 -16.79 -22.10 1.36
C ALA A 306 -16.54 -22.92 0.09
N GLY A 307 -15.86 -22.35 -0.91
CA GLY A 307 -15.59 -22.98 -2.19
C GLY A 307 -14.78 -22.05 -3.10
N GLU A 308 -14.50 -22.51 -4.32
CA GLU A 308 -13.88 -21.70 -5.35
C GLU A 308 -14.82 -20.57 -5.81
N THR A 309 -14.33 -19.33 -5.84
CA THR A 309 -15.02 -18.20 -6.47
C THR A 309 -14.36 -17.90 -7.81
N ARG A 310 -15.15 -17.77 -8.87
CA ARG A 310 -14.66 -17.57 -10.24
C ARG A 310 -15.41 -16.44 -10.94
N PHE A 311 -14.68 -15.57 -11.65
CA PHE A 311 -15.30 -14.60 -12.56
C PHE A 311 -14.45 -14.39 -13.81
N THR A 312 -15.11 -13.94 -14.87
CA THR A 312 -14.46 -13.52 -16.12
C THR A 312 -14.94 -12.14 -16.48
N MET A 313 -14.01 -11.26 -16.80
CA MET A 313 -14.27 -9.93 -17.37
C MET A 313 -13.69 -9.86 -18.78
N TYR A 314 -14.44 -9.29 -19.71
CA TYR A 314 -13.99 -9.03 -21.08
C TYR A 314 -13.79 -7.53 -21.26
N ASP A 315 -12.58 -7.15 -21.68
CA ASP A 315 -12.24 -5.75 -21.89
C ASP A 315 -11.11 -5.61 -22.92
N ASP A 316 -10.77 -4.37 -23.32
CA ASP A 316 -9.64 -4.08 -24.20
C ASP A 316 -8.32 -4.04 -23.40
N ALA A 317 -7.84 -5.22 -23.03
CA ALA A 317 -6.62 -5.39 -22.25
C ALA A 317 -5.93 -6.71 -22.61
N ALA A 318 -4.63 -6.82 -22.33
CA ALA A 318 -3.90 -8.08 -22.42
C ALA A 318 -4.54 -9.15 -21.54
N PRO A 319 -4.70 -10.39 -22.05
CA PRO A 319 -5.33 -11.45 -21.29
C PRO A 319 -4.53 -11.81 -20.03
N ARG A 320 -5.24 -12.03 -18.92
CA ARG A 320 -4.64 -12.23 -17.60
C ARG A 320 -5.45 -13.22 -16.75
N ILE A 321 -4.76 -13.97 -15.91
CA ILE A 321 -5.32 -14.82 -14.85
C ILE A 321 -4.72 -14.39 -13.52
N ASP A 322 -5.54 -14.27 -12.49
CA ASP A 322 -5.13 -14.04 -11.10
C ASP A 322 -5.81 -15.05 -10.19
N MET A 323 -5.03 -15.72 -9.35
CA MET A 323 -5.48 -16.67 -8.32
C MET A 323 -5.08 -16.15 -6.96
N MET A 324 -6.04 -15.92 -6.08
CA MET A 324 -5.83 -15.43 -4.72
C MET A 324 -6.26 -16.46 -3.69
N PHE A 325 -5.45 -16.62 -2.66
CA PHE A 325 -5.63 -17.56 -1.57
C PHE A 325 -5.50 -16.84 -0.24
N HIS A 326 -6.43 -17.02 0.68
CA HIS A 326 -6.35 -16.46 2.02
C HIS A 326 -5.22 -17.09 2.85
N ALA A 327 -4.54 -16.26 3.60
CA ALA A 327 -3.51 -16.64 4.55
C ALA A 327 -3.74 -15.91 5.88
N PRO A 328 -3.22 -16.42 7.02
CA PRO A 328 -3.44 -15.77 8.31
C PRO A 328 -2.82 -14.38 8.36
N GLY A 329 -3.37 -13.50 9.21
CA GLY A 329 -2.78 -12.21 9.52
C GLY A 329 -1.46 -12.36 10.27
N TYR A 330 -0.63 -11.31 10.19
CA TYR A 330 0.64 -11.26 10.91
C TYR A 330 0.39 -11.06 12.43
N PRO A 331 1.19 -11.68 13.34
CA PRO A 331 2.28 -12.62 13.05
C PRO A 331 1.78 -14.07 12.98
N ASP A 332 2.23 -14.79 11.96
CA ASP A 332 2.05 -16.24 11.86
C ASP A 332 3.27 -16.84 11.14
N ASP A 333 3.86 -17.88 11.70
CA ASP A 333 5.08 -18.50 11.16
C ASP A 333 4.88 -19.12 9.77
N VAL A 334 3.63 -19.38 9.37
CA VAL A 334 3.35 -19.88 8.03
C VAL A 334 3.68 -18.86 6.95
N LEU A 335 3.63 -17.56 7.26
CA LEU A 335 3.96 -16.50 6.31
C LEU A 335 5.40 -16.63 5.81
N TYR A 336 6.36 -17.01 6.67
CA TYR A 336 7.74 -17.29 6.24
C TYR A 336 7.84 -18.50 5.31
N LYS A 337 6.97 -19.51 5.51
CA LYS A 337 6.89 -20.67 4.62
C LYS A 337 6.28 -20.27 3.28
N LEU A 338 5.30 -19.38 3.27
CA LEU A 338 4.70 -18.82 2.06
C LEU A 338 5.70 -17.93 1.27
N ASP A 339 6.62 -17.23 1.95
CA ASP A 339 7.74 -16.54 1.27
C ASP A 339 8.65 -17.52 0.52
N ILE A 340 8.90 -18.71 1.10
CA ILE A 340 9.62 -19.77 0.39
C ILE A 340 8.79 -20.30 -0.80
N VAL A 341 7.47 -20.48 -0.65
CA VAL A 341 6.57 -20.89 -1.74
C VAL A 341 6.56 -19.86 -2.87
N GLU A 342 6.54 -18.56 -2.54
CA GLU A 342 6.73 -17.49 -3.51
C GLU A 342 8.00 -17.70 -4.32
N GLY A 343 9.13 -17.93 -3.66
CA GLY A 343 10.42 -18.17 -4.30
C GLY A 343 10.49 -19.46 -5.12
N VAL A 344 9.65 -20.47 -4.81
CA VAL A 344 9.49 -21.69 -5.65
C VAL A 344 8.83 -21.35 -6.97
N PHE A 345 7.81 -20.47 -6.96
CA PHE A 345 7.01 -20.17 -8.15
C PHE A 345 7.53 -18.98 -8.95
N SER A 346 8.05 -17.95 -8.28
CA SER A 346 8.40 -16.65 -8.87
C SER A 346 9.81 -16.55 -9.44
N GLY A 347 9.99 -15.53 -10.29
CA GLY A 347 11.24 -15.20 -10.96
C GLY A 347 11.57 -16.14 -12.12
N ARG A 348 12.56 -15.76 -12.94
CA ARG A 348 12.94 -16.53 -14.14
C ARG A 348 13.36 -17.97 -13.86
N SER A 349 13.88 -18.26 -12.68
CA SER A 349 14.25 -19.62 -12.24
C SER A 349 13.13 -20.33 -11.47
N GLY A 350 11.98 -19.67 -11.24
CA GLY A 350 10.79 -20.26 -10.62
C GLY A 350 10.12 -21.31 -11.49
N ARG A 351 9.41 -22.24 -10.84
CA ARG A 351 8.79 -23.37 -11.57
C ARG A 351 7.74 -22.88 -12.57
N LEU A 352 6.92 -21.89 -12.20
CA LEU A 352 5.88 -21.37 -13.08
C LEU A 352 6.48 -20.67 -14.31
N TYR A 353 7.50 -19.83 -14.12
CA TYR A 353 8.14 -19.12 -15.24
C TYR A 353 8.74 -20.09 -16.24
N ARG A 354 9.55 -21.06 -15.75
CA ARG A 354 10.17 -22.08 -16.61
C ARG A 354 9.13 -22.91 -17.36
N ARG A 355 7.98 -23.21 -16.73
CA ARG A 355 6.94 -24.01 -17.36
C ARG A 355 6.14 -23.19 -18.37
N LEU A 356 5.58 -22.03 -17.98
CA LEU A 356 4.62 -21.28 -18.77
C LEU A 356 5.25 -20.29 -19.76
N VAL A 357 6.41 -19.73 -19.44
CA VAL A 357 7.11 -18.75 -20.30
C VAL A 357 8.12 -19.45 -21.20
N ASP A 358 9.05 -20.23 -20.63
CA ASP A 358 10.17 -20.80 -21.40
C ASP A 358 9.74 -22.04 -22.19
N LYS A 359 9.05 -23.00 -21.54
CA LYS A 359 8.72 -24.31 -22.17
C LYS A 359 7.44 -24.24 -22.99
N GLU A 360 6.32 -23.92 -22.38
CA GLU A 360 4.98 -23.92 -23.04
C GLU A 360 4.74 -22.66 -23.87
N ARG A 361 5.44 -21.58 -23.57
CA ARG A 361 5.36 -20.27 -24.27
C ARG A 361 3.96 -19.67 -24.34
N LEU A 362 3.14 -19.93 -23.31
CA LEU A 362 1.76 -19.46 -23.20
C LEU A 362 1.64 -18.09 -22.54
N CYS A 363 2.62 -17.70 -21.72
CA CYS A 363 2.60 -16.45 -21.00
C CYS A 363 3.75 -15.53 -21.45
N THR A 364 3.53 -14.23 -21.36
CA THR A 364 4.56 -13.19 -21.47
C THR A 364 5.26 -12.97 -20.14
N ASN A 365 4.48 -13.09 -19.05
CA ASN A 365 4.97 -12.94 -17.69
C ASN A 365 4.13 -13.75 -16.70
N ILE A 366 4.71 -14.14 -15.57
CA ILE A 366 4.06 -14.86 -14.49
C ILE A 366 4.80 -14.65 -13.19
N GLY A 367 4.08 -14.56 -12.09
CA GLY A 367 4.65 -14.42 -10.77
C GLY A 367 3.74 -14.99 -9.69
N ALA A 368 4.30 -15.05 -8.50
CA ALA A 368 3.58 -15.28 -7.26
C ALA A 368 4.08 -14.29 -6.21
N SER A 369 3.26 -13.96 -5.24
CA SER A 369 3.64 -13.11 -4.11
C SER A 369 2.91 -13.54 -2.84
N ASN A 370 3.63 -13.56 -1.73
CA ASN A 370 3.06 -13.59 -0.39
C ASN A 370 2.86 -12.15 0.07
N ASN A 371 1.66 -11.83 0.58
CA ASN A 371 1.28 -10.46 0.95
C ASN A 371 0.82 -10.44 2.40
N PRO A 372 1.75 -10.35 3.37
CA PRO A 372 1.42 -10.25 4.78
C PRO A 372 0.60 -8.98 5.06
N ARG A 373 -0.44 -9.10 5.88
CA ARG A 373 -1.29 -8.01 6.37
C ARG A 373 -1.58 -8.21 7.85
N LEU A 374 -2.11 -7.21 8.50
CA LEU A 374 -2.46 -7.29 9.93
C LEU A 374 -3.49 -8.36 10.25
N ARG A 375 -4.47 -8.55 9.37
CA ARG A 375 -5.67 -9.32 9.71
C ARG A 375 -5.87 -10.55 8.83
N ASP A 376 -5.85 -10.39 7.56
CA ASP A 376 -6.03 -11.44 6.57
C ASP A 376 -5.06 -11.21 5.41
N SER A 377 -3.97 -11.95 5.46
CA SER A 377 -2.94 -11.96 4.41
C SER A 377 -3.43 -12.75 3.21
N TYR A 378 -2.74 -12.65 2.09
CA TYR A 378 -3.08 -13.46 0.94
C TYR A 378 -1.84 -13.89 0.17
N PHE A 379 -1.93 -15.07 -0.43
CA PHE A 379 -1.00 -15.52 -1.44
C PHE A 379 -1.62 -15.33 -2.82
N HIS A 380 -0.86 -14.78 -3.75
CA HIS A 380 -1.33 -14.41 -5.07
C HIS A 380 -0.45 -15.03 -6.16
N ILE A 381 -1.05 -15.68 -7.15
CA ILE A 381 -0.41 -16.14 -8.38
C ILE A 381 -1.07 -15.42 -9.54
N TRP A 382 -0.27 -14.82 -10.42
CA TRP A 382 -0.77 -14.10 -11.58
C TRP A 382 -0.01 -14.47 -12.85
N ALA A 383 -0.70 -14.45 -13.98
CA ALA A 383 -0.11 -14.72 -15.29
C ALA A 383 -0.67 -13.76 -16.35
N GLU A 384 0.22 -13.15 -17.11
CA GLU A 384 -0.09 -12.41 -18.34
C GLU A 384 0.07 -13.35 -19.51
N LEU A 385 -1.05 -13.59 -20.21
CA LEU A 385 -1.12 -14.55 -21.28
C LEU A 385 -0.70 -13.90 -22.61
N LYS A 386 -0.26 -14.73 -23.56
CA LYS A 386 -0.22 -14.32 -24.96
C LYS A 386 -1.64 -14.29 -25.53
N ASP A 387 -1.86 -13.47 -26.55
CA ASP A 387 -3.19 -13.24 -27.13
C ASP A 387 -3.84 -14.52 -27.69
N ASP A 388 -3.05 -15.49 -28.12
CA ASP A 388 -3.49 -16.78 -28.66
C ASP A 388 -3.47 -17.93 -27.64
N ALA A 389 -3.07 -17.66 -26.39
CA ALA A 389 -2.98 -18.67 -25.35
C ALA A 389 -4.37 -19.06 -24.84
N ASP A 390 -4.60 -20.36 -24.65
CA ASP A 390 -5.80 -20.89 -23.99
C ASP A 390 -5.72 -20.67 -22.47
N PRO A 391 -6.59 -19.81 -21.88
CA PRO A 391 -6.60 -19.55 -20.45
C PRO A 391 -6.83 -20.81 -19.61
N ALA A 392 -7.65 -21.74 -20.09
CA ALA A 392 -7.93 -23.00 -19.38
C ALA A 392 -6.68 -23.89 -19.30
N LYS A 393 -5.85 -23.88 -20.36
CA LYS A 393 -4.56 -24.62 -20.35
C LYS A 393 -3.59 -23.98 -19.35
N VAL A 394 -3.52 -22.64 -19.30
CA VAL A 394 -2.65 -21.92 -18.33
C VAL A 394 -3.10 -22.22 -16.90
N GLU A 395 -4.38 -22.08 -16.60
CA GLU A 395 -4.94 -22.41 -15.29
C GLU A 395 -4.59 -23.84 -14.87
N ARG A 396 -4.80 -24.82 -15.74
CA ARG A 396 -4.51 -26.23 -15.47
C ARG A 396 -3.03 -26.42 -15.10
N ILE A 397 -2.11 -25.80 -15.84
CA ILE A 397 -0.67 -25.89 -15.56
C ILE A 397 -0.32 -25.25 -14.20
N ILE A 398 -0.92 -24.11 -13.84
CA ILE A 398 -0.70 -23.50 -12.51
C ILE A 398 -1.17 -24.46 -11.42
N ARG A 399 -2.34 -25.06 -11.55
CA ARG A 399 -2.87 -26.07 -10.60
C ARG A 399 -1.97 -27.31 -10.51
N GLU A 400 -1.42 -27.79 -11.62
CA GLU A 400 -0.44 -28.89 -11.65
C GLU A 400 0.82 -28.53 -10.84
N GLU A 401 1.36 -27.32 -11.00
CA GLU A 401 2.55 -26.88 -10.26
C GLU A 401 2.27 -26.70 -8.76
N ILE A 402 1.09 -26.20 -8.39
CA ILE A 402 0.65 -26.15 -6.98
C ILE A 402 0.56 -27.58 -6.42
N ALA A 403 -0.05 -28.51 -7.13
CA ALA A 403 -0.17 -29.90 -6.70
C ALA A 403 1.19 -30.59 -6.55
N GLN A 404 2.15 -30.31 -7.45
CA GLN A 404 3.53 -30.81 -7.32
C GLN A 404 4.25 -30.22 -6.10
N ALA A 405 4.08 -28.91 -5.84
CA ALA A 405 4.66 -28.27 -4.65
C ALA A 405 4.02 -28.78 -3.34
N ALA A 406 2.76 -29.16 -3.38
CA ALA A 406 2.07 -29.82 -2.27
C ALA A 406 2.52 -31.28 -2.04
N ALA A 407 2.95 -31.96 -3.10
CA ALA A 407 3.35 -33.38 -3.04
C ALA A 407 4.83 -33.59 -2.65
N ALA A 408 5.72 -32.68 -3.02
CA ALA A 408 7.14 -32.84 -2.83
C ALA A 408 7.82 -31.53 -2.35
N PRO A 409 8.76 -31.63 -1.40
CA PRO A 409 9.52 -30.48 -0.93
C PRO A 409 10.38 -29.87 -2.03
N PRO A 410 10.70 -28.58 -1.94
CA PRO A 410 11.70 -27.97 -2.79
C PRO A 410 13.06 -28.65 -2.59
N THR A 411 13.84 -28.76 -3.67
CA THR A 411 15.20 -29.35 -3.61
C THR A 411 16.12 -28.46 -2.78
N ALA A 412 17.22 -29.05 -2.30
CA ALA A 412 18.24 -28.29 -1.56
C ALA A 412 18.83 -27.12 -2.39
N ALA A 413 18.89 -27.27 -3.70
CA ALA A 413 19.33 -26.20 -4.62
C ALA A 413 18.31 -25.06 -4.71
N GLU A 414 16.99 -25.39 -4.81
CA GLU A 414 15.91 -24.41 -4.80
C GLU A 414 15.91 -23.66 -3.47
N MET A 415 15.97 -24.36 -2.33
CA MET A 415 16.01 -23.72 -0.99
C MET A 415 17.17 -22.73 -0.88
N ARG A 416 18.41 -23.14 -1.23
CA ARG A 416 19.56 -22.22 -1.17
C ARG A 416 19.38 -21.01 -2.07
N ARG A 417 18.88 -21.20 -3.29
CA ARG A 417 18.60 -20.09 -4.20
C ARG A 417 17.58 -19.11 -3.62
N ILE A 418 16.48 -19.65 -3.07
CA ILE A 418 15.37 -18.85 -2.55
C ILE A 418 15.80 -18.09 -1.30
N THR A 419 16.37 -18.76 -0.30
CA THR A 419 16.80 -18.11 0.95
C THR A 419 17.88 -17.06 0.71
N ASN A 420 18.83 -17.32 -0.21
CA ASN A 420 19.82 -16.33 -0.59
C ASN A 420 19.17 -15.14 -1.35
N GLY A 421 18.21 -15.40 -2.23
CA GLY A 421 17.48 -14.38 -2.95
C GLY A 421 16.70 -13.44 -2.01
N ILE A 422 15.94 -13.99 -1.09
CA ILE A 422 15.19 -13.24 -0.07
C ILE A 422 16.15 -12.42 0.79
N ARG A 423 17.24 -13.02 1.27
CA ARG A 423 18.25 -12.32 2.06
C ARG A 423 18.88 -11.16 1.29
N MET A 424 19.24 -11.36 0.03
CA MET A 424 19.82 -10.32 -0.82
C MET A 424 18.84 -9.19 -1.08
N ALA A 425 17.57 -9.50 -1.36
CA ALA A 425 16.52 -8.50 -1.54
C ALA A 425 16.30 -7.68 -0.25
N PHE A 426 16.21 -8.36 0.89
CA PHE A 426 16.09 -7.74 2.20
C PHE A 426 17.24 -6.77 2.50
N VAL A 427 18.49 -7.24 2.42
CA VAL A 427 19.68 -6.41 2.66
C VAL A 427 19.78 -5.25 1.67
N SER A 428 19.38 -5.48 0.40
CA SER A 428 19.36 -4.40 -0.60
C SER A 428 18.33 -3.32 -0.25
N GLY A 429 17.19 -3.68 0.30
CA GLY A 429 16.20 -2.72 0.81
C GLY A 429 16.70 -1.86 1.97
N LEU A 430 17.61 -2.41 2.80
CA LEU A 430 18.20 -1.66 3.91
C LEU A 430 19.31 -0.66 3.49
N LYS A 431 19.77 -0.68 2.24
CA LYS A 431 20.87 0.20 1.78
C LYS A 431 20.43 1.63 1.49
N SER A 432 19.16 1.87 1.19
CA SER A 432 18.65 3.21 1.02
C SER A 432 17.99 3.71 2.29
N LEU A 433 18.11 5.01 2.55
CA LEU A 433 17.47 5.64 3.72
C LEU A 433 15.96 5.45 3.68
N GLU A 434 15.38 5.56 2.49
CA GLU A 434 13.94 5.37 2.24
C GLU A 434 13.52 3.92 2.50
N GLY A 435 14.22 2.95 1.92
CA GLY A 435 13.89 1.53 2.06
C GLY A 435 13.99 1.06 3.51
N LEU A 436 15.02 1.53 4.24
CA LEU A 436 15.15 1.24 5.68
C LEU A 436 14.00 1.88 6.48
N SER A 437 13.66 3.13 6.18
CA SER A 437 12.54 3.82 6.86
C SER A 437 11.22 3.10 6.64
N ASP A 438 10.94 2.69 5.40
CA ASP A 438 9.69 2.03 5.04
C ASP A 438 9.60 0.62 5.67
N GLN A 439 10.70 -0.13 5.69
CA GLN A 439 10.72 -1.45 6.36
C GLN A 439 10.52 -1.34 7.88
N LEU A 440 11.20 -0.40 8.54
CA LEU A 440 11.01 -0.16 9.98
C LEU A 440 9.55 0.18 10.30
N ALA A 441 8.94 1.06 9.51
CA ALA A 441 7.55 1.45 9.70
C ALA A 441 6.58 0.30 9.42
N TRP A 442 6.82 -0.49 8.39
CA TRP A 442 6.00 -1.64 8.03
C TRP A 442 5.98 -2.69 9.14
N PHE A 443 7.14 -3.10 9.62
CA PHE A 443 7.21 -4.07 10.72
C PHE A 443 6.66 -3.51 12.03
N GLU A 444 6.88 -2.20 12.33
CA GLU A 444 6.27 -1.55 13.49
C GLU A 444 4.74 -1.49 13.38
N ARG A 445 4.20 -1.33 12.17
CA ARG A 445 2.77 -1.40 11.92
C ARG A 445 2.22 -2.81 12.13
N LEU A 446 2.92 -3.83 11.65
CA LEU A 446 2.49 -5.22 11.78
C LEU A 446 2.53 -5.70 13.25
N ARG A 447 3.60 -5.42 13.98
CA ARG A 447 3.78 -5.76 15.39
C ARG A 447 4.90 -4.96 16.04
N SER A 448 6.12 -5.07 15.52
CA SER A 448 7.31 -4.40 16.05
C SER A 448 8.40 -4.33 14.99
N TRP A 449 9.06 -3.17 14.87
CA TRP A 449 10.23 -3.02 14.02
C TRP A 449 11.34 -4.05 14.28
N ARG A 450 11.38 -4.66 15.49
CA ARG A 450 12.34 -5.69 15.85
C ARG A 450 12.18 -6.97 15.05
N ASP A 451 10.97 -7.27 14.59
CA ASP A 451 10.70 -8.43 13.75
C ASP A 451 11.45 -8.36 12.42
N MET A 452 11.70 -7.12 11.94
CA MET A 452 12.55 -6.90 10.78
C MET A 452 13.95 -7.48 10.96
N LEU A 453 14.53 -7.34 12.15
CA LEU A 453 15.89 -7.82 12.41
C LEU A 453 16.01 -9.35 12.41
N THR A 454 14.95 -10.03 12.78
CA THR A 454 14.88 -11.50 12.87
C THR A 454 14.28 -12.17 11.64
N TYR A 455 13.72 -11.38 10.71
CA TYR A 455 13.09 -11.91 9.50
C TYR A 455 13.99 -12.84 8.68
N PRO A 456 15.27 -12.50 8.38
CA PRO A 456 16.16 -13.42 7.66
C PRO A 456 16.42 -14.73 8.36
N ASP A 457 16.42 -14.74 9.70
CA ASP A 457 16.64 -15.95 10.52
C ASP A 457 15.41 -16.85 10.46
N HIS A 458 14.19 -16.28 10.52
CA HIS A 458 12.95 -17.03 10.33
C HIS A 458 12.89 -17.69 8.95
N ILE A 459 13.27 -16.98 7.90
CA ILE A 459 13.37 -17.54 6.55
C ILE A 459 14.39 -18.68 6.48
N ALA A 460 15.57 -18.51 7.08
CA ALA A 460 16.63 -19.54 7.11
C ALA A 460 16.23 -20.79 7.92
N ALA A 461 15.36 -20.63 8.90
CA ALA A 461 14.88 -21.72 9.75
C ALA A 461 13.83 -22.62 9.08
N VAL A 462 13.19 -22.18 8.00
CA VAL A 462 12.18 -22.97 7.26
C VAL A 462 12.80 -24.23 6.66
N LYS A 463 12.28 -25.40 7.06
CA LYS A 463 12.76 -26.69 6.55
C LYS A 463 12.03 -27.04 5.24
N PRO A 464 12.74 -27.66 4.26
CA PRO A 464 12.11 -28.07 3.00
C PRO A 464 10.84 -28.90 3.17
N GLY A 465 10.81 -29.81 4.16
CA GLY A 465 9.66 -30.66 4.45
C GLY A 465 8.41 -29.93 4.99
N GLU A 466 8.53 -28.68 5.43
CA GLU A 466 7.39 -27.89 5.92
C GLU A 466 6.64 -27.19 4.77
N VAL A 467 7.29 -26.96 3.64
CA VAL A 467 6.74 -26.26 2.49
C VAL A 467 5.52 -26.95 1.89
N PRO A 468 5.52 -28.28 1.65
CA PRO A 468 4.33 -28.99 1.12
C PRO A 468 3.12 -28.87 2.04
N ALA A 469 3.29 -28.85 3.34
CA ALA A 469 2.18 -28.69 4.28
C ALA A 469 1.56 -27.29 4.18
N ALA A 470 2.37 -26.24 4.08
CA ALA A 470 1.90 -24.88 3.88
C ALA A 470 1.15 -24.73 2.54
N VAL A 471 1.67 -25.32 1.46
CA VAL A 471 0.97 -25.32 0.15
C VAL A 471 -0.38 -26.05 0.24
N LYS A 472 -0.43 -27.24 0.86
CA LYS A 472 -1.70 -27.98 1.02
C LYS A 472 -2.74 -27.21 1.81
N GLN A 473 -2.31 -26.50 2.84
CA GLN A 473 -3.22 -25.82 3.74
C GLN A 473 -3.74 -24.51 3.15
N PHE A 474 -2.88 -23.73 2.49
CA PHE A 474 -3.19 -22.34 2.11
C PHE A 474 -3.38 -22.14 0.61
N LEU A 475 -2.80 -22.98 -0.26
CA LEU A 475 -2.98 -22.89 -1.71
C LEU A 475 -3.93 -24.00 -2.22
N ASP A 476 -5.02 -24.23 -1.49
CA ASP A 476 -6.07 -25.16 -1.92
C ASP A 476 -6.88 -24.56 -3.09
N PRO A 477 -6.78 -25.12 -4.30
CA PRO A 477 -7.53 -24.60 -5.45
C PRO A 477 -9.05 -24.65 -5.29
N GLY A 478 -9.58 -25.47 -4.38
CA GLY A 478 -11.00 -25.53 -4.05
C GLY A 478 -11.49 -24.36 -3.19
N ARG A 479 -10.59 -23.52 -2.68
CA ARG A 479 -10.89 -22.42 -1.75
C ARG A 479 -10.28 -21.09 -2.18
N MET A 480 -10.00 -20.94 -3.46
CA MET A 480 -9.41 -19.71 -4.01
C MET A 480 -10.44 -18.82 -4.70
N THR A 481 -10.08 -17.57 -4.88
CA THR A 481 -10.75 -16.69 -5.86
C THR A 481 -9.89 -16.61 -7.11
N ILE A 482 -10.50 -16.91 -8.26
CA ILE A 482 -9.83 -16.83 -9.56
C ILE A 482 -10.55 -15.84 -10.47
N GLY A 483 -9.79 -14.88 -11.00
CA GLY A 483 -10.25 -13.91 -11.98
C GLY A 483 -9.58 -14.11 -13.34
N PHE A 484 -10.36 -13.88 -14.38
CA PHE A 484 -9.89 -13.82 -15.75
C PHE A 484 -10.22 -12.44 -16.33
N LEU A 485 -9.21 -11.74 -16.80
CA LEU A 485 -9.38 -10.60 -17.68
C LEU A 485 -9.04 -11.09 -19.09
N LEU A 486 -10.01 -11.12 -19.99
CA LEU A 486 -9.85 -11.62 -21.34
C LEU A 486 -10.07 -10.50 -22.34
N GLN A 487 -9.38 -10.58 -23.47
CA GLN A 487 -9.55 -9.60 -24.53
C GLN A 487 -10.94 -9.70 -25.15
N GLN A 488 -11.62 -8.56 -25.24
CA GLN A 488 -12.87 -8.48 -25.94
C GLN A 488 -12.62 -8.67 -27.45
N LYS A 489 -13.06 -9.78 -28.02
CA LYS A 489 -12.98 -9.97 -29.47
C LYS A 489 -13.77 -8.86 -30.16
N LYS A 490 -13.11 -7.99 -30.90
CA LYS A 490 -13.77 -6.99 -31.75
C LYS A 490 -14.71 -7.78 -32.68
N GLN A 491 -16.02 -7.65 -32.46
CA GLN A 491 -16.98 -8.15 -33.45
C GLN A 491 -16.62 -7.48 -34.77
N GLY A 492 -16.23 -8.28 -35.77
CA GLY A 492 -15.92 -7.79 -37.11
C GLY A 492 -17.08 -6.91 -37.57
N LYS A 493 -16.76 -5.70 -38.08
CA LYS A 493 -17.75 -4.84 -38.72
C LYS A 493 -18.60 -5.73 -39.61
N ARG A 494 -19.88 -5.93 -39.28
CA ARG A 494 -20.84 -6.41 -40.25
C ARG A 494 -20.77 -5.40 -41.41
N LEU A 495 -20.18 -5.84 -42.50
CA LEU A 495 -20.35 -5.15 -43.78
C LEU A 495 -21.88 -5.10 -44.00
N SER A 496 -22.41 -3.89 -43.99
CA SER A 496 -23.76 -3.65 -44.44
C SER A 496 -23.87 -4.22 -45.88
N PRO A 497 -24.89 -5.02 -46.20
CA PRO A 497 -25.16 -5.37 -47.61
C PRO A 497 -25.49 -4.08 -48.32
N ASP A 498 -24.65 -3.73 -49.29
CA ASP A 498 -24.93 -2.65 -50.22
C ASP A 498 -26.30 -2.91 -50.87
N THR A 499 -27.17 -1.96 -50.69
CA THR A 499 -28.44 -1.83 -51.43
C THR A 499 -28.10 -1.63 -52.91
N GLN A 500 -28.51 -2.57 -53.73
CA GLN A 500 -28.79 -2.31 -55.14
C GLN A 500 -30.15 -1.62 -55.27
#